data_732ae87be30fce7278a7558e058a09e0
#
_entry.id   732ae87be30fce7278a7558e058a09e0
#
_cell.length_a   1.000
_cell.length_b   1.000
_cell.length_c   1.000
_cell.angle_alpha   90.00
_cell.angle_beta   90.00
_cell.angle_gamma   90.00
#
_symmetry.space_group_name_H-M   'P 1'
#
loop_
_entity.id
_entity.type
_entity.pdbx_description
1 polymer ?
#
loop_
_entity_poly.entity_id
_entity_poly.type
_entity_poly.pdbx_seq_one_letter_code
_entity_poly.pdbx_strand_id
1 'polypeptide(L)'
;MPKFTPEMFDERRRLREQFPTLPLAFSSGGPHAHLVGPLGGGLVLGRLVVVEVDEGDRLVGQVQSLELAEASFGEVEALVQLGPDSGEVRTSRKGPAVRFVAGEILLLGCLSQGAFAGTAPTGGFGESPYRNATDDETRLVLEALAGSTATFEVGSLLGGGGVAARLKATGFSRHTFLCGQSGSGKTYATGVLLERLRLATSLPVVIFDPNSDHVHLGEVRPDAAGEPNAEAYRSMGADVMVARARGRGGNQLLAIHYSDLEISGQTLLLGLDPTEDLDDYAAFRTATTSLPVPYSLSDVVARAAALGTPAGRQLATRIENIGLADWGLWCRPGEVSLVDSAPLDQRCVVFDLGSLDTPAERVLVASAALRWLWRRRDEKRPVLLVIDEAHNVFPARPGSKLEAAATDVGIALAAEGRKYGLHLLLASQRPSKVHANVVSQCDNLALLRVNSVADVDDLCRIFSHVPPDLIKQAPGFSLGQVLFAGPIAPVPLQASVGRRLSPEGGADVPTDWAAQ
;
A
#
# COMPACT_ATOMS: atom_id res chain seq x y z
N MET A 1 -19.45 12.15 -38.30
CA MET A 1 -18.26 12.92 -37.87
C MET A 1 -18.15 14.14 -38.78
N PRO A 2 -18.10 15.36 -38.28
CA PRO A 2 -17.87 16.54 -39.13
C PRO A 2 -16.46 16.44 -39.71
N LYS A 3 -16.36 16.60 -41.04
CA LYS A 3 -15.08 16.65 -41.75
C LYS A 3 -14.41 17.97 -41.42
N PHE A 4 -13.28 17.92 -40.74
CA PHE A 4 -12.42 19.09 -40.52
C PHE A 4 -11.78 19.49 -41.85
N THR A 5 -11.96 20.73 -42.27
CA THR A 5 -11.32 21.27 -43.49
C THR A 5 -9.98 21.94 -43.14
N PRO A 6 -9.01 22.00 -44.08
CA PRO A 6 -7.75 22.71 -43.86
C PRO A 6 -7.95 24.15 -43.39
N GLU A 7 -8.96 24.85 -43.93
CA GLU A 7 -9.32 26.21 -43.56
C GLU A 7 -9.68 26.36 -42.07
N MET A 8 -10.36 25.37 -41.47
CA MET A 8 -10.65 25.36 -40.05
C MET A 8 -9.38 25.23 -39.19
N PHE A 9 -8.35 24.56 -39.70
CA PHE A 9 -7.07 24.48 -39.00
C PHE A 9 -6.28 25.78 -39.07
N ASP A 10 -6.31 26.46 -40.20
CA ASP A 10 -5.64 27.76 -40.39
C ASP A 10 -6.32 28.87 -39.58
N GLU A 11 -7.64 28.85 -39.50
CA GLU A 11 -8.41 29.78 -38.68
C GLU A 11 -8.14 29.53 -37.17
N ARG A 12 -8.10 28.29 -36.72
CA ARG A 12 -7.69 27.92 -35.35
C ARG A 12 -6.25 28.35 -35.02
N ARG A 13 -5.33 28.27 -35.99
CA ARG A 13 -3.95 28.72 -35.81
C ARG A 13 -3.90 30.24 -35.63
N ARG A 14 -4.59 31.00 -36.47
CA ARG A 14 -4.69 32.46 -36.36
C ARG A 14 -5.30 32.92 -35.05
N LEU A 15 -6.35 32.24 -34.57
CA LEU A 15 -7.00 32.55 -33.31
C LEU A 15 -6.07 32.28 -32.11
N ARG A 16 -5.26 31.22 -32.17
CA ARG A 16 -4.24 30.94 -31.12
C ARG A 16 -3.12 32.00 -31.11
N GLU A 17 -2.74 32.50 -32.26
CA GLU A 17 -1.73 33.57 -32.38
C GLU A 17 -2.27 34.93 -31.92
N GLN A 18 -3.56 35.16 -32.10
CA GLN A 18 -4.24 36.41 -31.73
C GLN A 18 -4.64 36.47 -30.23
N PHE A 19 -4.96 35.32 -29.63
CA PHE A 19 -5.38 35.18 -28.22
C PHE A 19 -4.58 34.08 -27.56
N PRO A 20 -3.31 34.32 -27.18
CA PRO A 20 -2.55 33.34 -26.44
C PRO A 20 -3.22 33.13 -25.08
N THR A 21 -3.69 31.91 -24.83
CA THR A 21 -4.17 31.50 -23.48
C THR A 21 -2.96 31.50 -22.56
N LEU A 22 -2.79 32.57 -21.80
CA LEU A 22 -1.74 32.66 -20.80
C LEU A 22 -1.99 31.61 -19.70
N PRO A 23 -0.95 30.98 -19.16
CA PRO A 23 -1.10 30.12 -17.99
C PRO A 23 -1.42 30.97 -16.76
N LEU A 24 -2.68 30.96 -16.34
CA LEU A 24 -3.18 31.76 -15.22
C LEU A 24 -3.76 30.88 -14.12
N ALA A 25 -3.50 31.28 -12.89
CA ALA A 25 -4.11 30.72 -11.68
C ALA A 25 -4.86 31.80 -10.90
N PHE A 26 -5.93 31.43 -10.22
CA PHE A 26 -6.72 32.36 -9.40
C PHE A 26 -7.37 31.60 -8.23
N SER A 27 -7.62 32.29 -7.14
CA SER A 27 -8.25 31.75 -5.94
C SER A 27 -9.16 32.76 -5.29
N SER A 28 -10.34 32.33 -4.85
CA SER A 28 -11.23 33.13 -3.99
C SER A 28 -10.82 33.11 -2.53
N GLY A 29 -9.79 32.34 -2.17
CA GLY A 29 -9.26 32.12 -0.82
C GLY A 29 -9.28 30.67 -0.39
N GLY A 30 -8.50 30.34 0.64
CA GLY A 30 -8.32 28.99 1.13
C GLY A 30 -7.21 28.21 0.42
N PRO A 31 -7.12 26.88 0.65
CA PRO A 31 -6.00 26.07 0.17
C PRO A 31 -6.11 25.66 -1.31
N HIS A 32 -7.21 25.97 -1.99
CA HIS A 32 -7.43 25.59 -3.38
C HIS A 32 -7.37 26.79 -4.30
N ALA A 33 -6.81 26.57 -5.49
CA ALA A 33 -6.83 27.54 -6.57
C ALA A 33 -7.15 26.84 -7.90
N HIS A 34 -7.76 27.60 -8.81
CA HIS A 34 -8.03 27.15 -10.18
C HIS A 34 -6.89 27.56 -11.10
N LEU A 35 -6.66 26.76 -12.13
CA LEU A 35 -5.71 27.08 -13.17
C LEU A 35 -6.33 26.90 -14.54
N VAL A 36 -5.89 27.74 -15.46
CA VAL A 36 -6.26 27.71 -16.87
C VAL A 36 -5.00 27.90 -17.69
N GLY A 37 -4.80 27.11 -18.73
CA GLY A 37 -3.61 27.21 -19.55
C GLY A 37 -3.75 26.61 -20.94
N PRO A 38 -2.76 26.84 -21.81
CA PRO A 38 -2.79 26.35 -23.19
C PRO A 38 -2.66 24.83 -23.24
N LEU A 39 -3.23 24.21 -24.26
CA LEU A 39 -2.95 22.83 -24.60
C LEU A 39 -1.46 22.67 -24.90
N GLY A 40 -0.82 21.68 -24.26
CA GLY A 40 0.61 21.43 -24.42
C GLY A 40 1.52 22.26 -23.51
N GLY A 41 0.95 23.00 -22.53
CA GLY A 41 1.71 23.76 -21.53
C GLY A 41 2.52 22.93 -20.52
N GLY A 42 2.56 21.60 -20.70
CA GLY A 42 3.39 20.70 -19.87
C GLY A 42 2.85 20.46 -18.46
N LEU A 43 1.58 20.81 -18.19
CA LEU A 43 0.93 20.47 -16.91
C LEU A 43 0.73 18.96 -16.80
N VAL A 44 1.06 18.42 -15.64
CA VAL A 44 0.90 17.01 -15.32
C VAL A 44 0.29 16.88 -13.93
N LEU A 45 -0.67 15.99 -13.77
CA LEU A 45 -1.29 15.69 -12.47
C LEU A 45 -0.22 15.28 -11.45
N GLY A 46 -0.34 15.79 -10.24
CA GLY A 46 0.58 15.51 -9.14
C GLY A 46 1.88 16.34 -9.16
N ARG A 47 2.16 17.08 -10.24
CA ARG A 47 3.32 17.98 -10.29
C ARG A 47 3.11 19.26 -9.51
N LEU A 48 4.24 19.84 -9.09
CA LEU A 48 4.23 21.15 -8.44
C LEU A 48 4.28 22.27 -9.49
N VAL A 49 3.52 23.30 -9.21
CA VAL A 49 3.50 24.56 -9.96
C VAL A 49 3.82 25.73 -9.04
N VAL A 50 4.44 26.76 -9.60
CA VAL A 50 4.72 28.02 -8.91
C VAL A 50 3.82 29.08 -9.52
N VAL A 51 3.02 29.72 -8.67
CA VAL A 51 2.15 30.85 -9.04
C VAL A 51 2.82 32.14 -8.59
N GLU A 52 2.97 33.09 -9.49
CA GLU A 52 3.58 34.39 -9.23
C GLU A 52 2.48 35.38 -8.87
N VAL A 53 2.31 35.68 -7.57
CA VAL A 53 1.33 36.66 -7.09
C VAL A 53 1.98 38.03 -6.89
N ASP A 54 1.17 39.07 -6.75
CA ASP A 54 1.64 40.45 -6.57
C ASP A 54 2.63 40.57 -5.39
N GLU A 55 3.59 41.54 -5.51
CA GLU A 55 4.64 41.83 -4.50
C GLU A 55 5.85 40.87 -4.47
N GLY A 56 5.98 39.96 -5.44
CA GLY A 56 7.14 39.04 -5.55
C GLY A 56 7.03 37.79 -4.71
N ASP A 57 5.89 37.54 -4.06
CA ASP A 57 5.59 36.29 -3.40
C ASP A 57 5.24 35.21 -4.43
N ARG A 58 5.82 34.04 -4.24
CA ARG A 58 5.58 32.86 -5.09
C ARG A 58 4.88 31.77 -4.28
N LEU A 59 3.67 31.42 -4.70
CA LEU A 59 2.93 30.32 -4.12
C LEU A 59 3.29 29.01 -4.81
N VAL A 60 3.39 27.94 -4.05
CA VAL A 60 3.57 26.59 -4.59
C VAL A 60 2.28 25.82 -4.41
N GLY A 61 1.81 25.22 -5.48
CA GLY A 61 0.66 24.31 -5.47
C GLY A 61 0.97 22.98 -6.13
N GLN A 62 0.21 21.95 -5.78
CA GLN A 62 0.22 20.65 -6.45
C GLN A 62 -1.02 20.51 -7.32
N VAL A 63 -0.84 20.11 -8.58
CA VAL A 63 -1.93 19.87 -9.52
C VAL A 63 -2.75 18.65 -9.07
N GLN A 64 -4.03 18.88 -8.76
CA GLN A 64 -4.95 17.88 -8.20
C GLN A 64 -5.88 17.30 -9.26
N SER A 65 -6.33 18.14 -10.20
CA SER A 65 -7.19 17.75 -11.31
C SER A 65 -6.82 18.50 -12.59
N LEU A 66 -7.06 17.87 -13.73
CA LEU A 66 -6.91 18.48 -15.05
C LEU A 66 -8.04 17.99 -15.96
N GLU A 67 -8.69 18.91 -16.61
CA GLU A 67 -9.73 18.63 -17.59
C GLU A 67 -9.53 19.44 -18.87
N LEU A 68 -10.06 18.89 -19.96
CA LEU A 68 -10.12 19.61 -21.23
C LEU A 68 -11.39 20.46 -21.26
N ALA A 69 -11.22 21.76 -21.21
CA ALA A 69 -12.32 22.70 -21.31
C ALA A 69 -12.41 23.29 -22.74
N GLU A 70 -13.62 23.66 -23.12
CA GLU A 70 -13.91 24.33 -24.41
C GLU A 70 -14.71 25.59 -24.13
N ALA A 71 -14.28 26.72 -24.72
CA ALA A 71 -15.06 27.94 -24.74
C ALA A 71 -15.41 28.27 -26.20
N SER A 72 -16.62 28.75 -26.43
CA SER A 72 -16.99 29.29 -27.74
C SER A 72 -16.23 30.61 -27.97
N PHE A 73 -15.91 30.90 -29.22
CA PHE A 73 -15.22 32.15 -29.58
C PHE A 73 -15.96 33.40 -29.07
N GLY A 74 -17.30 33.40 -29.11
CA GLY A 74 -18.11 34.50 -28.58
C GLY A 74 -18.01 34.67 -27.03
N GLU A 75 -17.76 33.57 -26.29
CA GLU A 75 -17.53 33.65 -24.85
C GLU A 75 -16.14 34.21 -24.54
N VAL A 76 -15.12 33.82 -25.30
CA VAL A 76 -13.74 34.33 -25.14
C VAL A 76 -13.68 35.84 -25.54
N GLU A 77 -14.34 36.24 -26.61
CA GLU A 77 -14.41 37.64 -27.04
C GLU A 77 -15.19 38.49 -26.02
N ALA A 78 -16.26 37.96 -25.44
CA ALA A 78 -17.01 38.63 -24.39
C ALA A 78 -16.16 38.82 -23.10
N LEU A 79 -15.37 37.82 -22.71
CA LEU A 79 -14.46 37.90 -21.54
C LEU A 79 -13.34 38.93 -21.74
N VAL A 80 -12.85 39.09 -22.98
CA VAL A 80 -11.77 40.05 -23.30
C VAL A 80 -12.30 41.48 -23.43
N GLN A 81 -13.56 41.66 -23.87
CA GLN A 81 -14.17 43.01 -24.07
C GLN A 81 -14.87 43.55 -22.83
N LEU A 82 -15.20 42.72 -21.86
CA LEU A 82 -15.82 43.11 -20.62
C LEU A 82 -14.74 43.42 -19.56
N GLY A 83 -14.33 44.69 -19.50
CA GLY A 83 -13.72 45.21 -18.29
C GLY A 83 -14.68 45.00 -17.10
N PRO A 84 -14.18 45.11 -15.86
CA PRO A 84 -14.88 44.67 -14.62
C PRO A 84 -16.26 45.30 -14.34
N ASP A 85 -16.76 46.18 -15.19
CA ASP A 85 -17.96 47.00 -14.94
C ASP A 85 -19.17 46.76 -15.86
N SER A 86 -19.19 45.75 -16.72
CA SER A 86 -20.29 45.56 -17.66
C SER A 86 -21.14 44.30 -17.37
N GLY A 87 -22.32 44.53 -16.80
CA GLY A 87 -23.26 43.51 -16.31
C GLY A 87 -24.23 42.89 -17.32
N GLU A 88 -23.90 42.73 -18.61
CA GLU A 88 -24.76 42.02 -19.57
C GLU A 88 -23.97 41.08 -20.49
N VAL A 89 -24.18 39.78 -20.36
CA VAL A 89 -23.70 38.76 -21.30
C VAL A 89 -24.70 38.62 -22.46
N ARG A 90 -24.30 39.06 -23.64
CA ARG A 90 -25.04 38.76 -24.88
C ARG A 90 -24.55 37.48 -25.50
N THR A 91 -25.36 36.43 -25.45
CA THR A 91 -25.13 35.17 -26.17
C THR A 91 -25.25 35.41 -27.68
N SER A 92 -24.18 35.27 -28.44
CA SER A 92 -24.25 35.27 -29.89
C SER A 92 -23.31 34.25 -30.53
N ARG A 93 -23.91 33.46 -31.39
CA ARG A 93 -23.41 32.63 -32.51
C ARG A 93 -22.31 31.60 -32.21
N LYS A 94 -22.61 30.33 -32.57
CA LYS A 94 -21.69 29.17 -32.62
C LYS A 94 -20.49 29.47 -33.52
N GLY A 95 -19.40 29.93 -32.93
CA GLY A 95 -18.08 30.02 -33.53
C GLY A 95 -17.23 28.78 -33.25
N PRO A 96 -16.03 28.67 -33.84
CA PRO A 96 -15.11 27.57 -33.53
C PRO A 96 -14.73 27.61 -32.03
N ALA A 97 -14.83 26.46 -31.35
CA ALA A 97 -14.48 26.35 -29.94
C ALA A 97 -12.95 26.41 -29.75
N VAL A 98 -12.51 27.19 -28.78
CA VAL A 98 -11.12 27.19 -28.32
C VAL A 98 -11.00 26.19 -27.17
N ARG A 99 -10.06 25.27 -27.29
CA ARG A 99 -9.77 24.27 -26.25
C ARG A 99 -8.59 24.71 -25.40
N PHE A 100 -8.73 24.54 -24.11
CA PHE A 100 -7.71 24.84 -23.11
C PHE A 100 -7.73 23.79 -22.01
N VAL A 101 -6.70 23.78 -21.17
CA VAL A 101 -6.65 22.95 -19.96
C VAL A 101 -7.16 23.78 -18.80
N ALA A 102 -8.15 23.25 -18.07
CA ALA A 102 -8.56 23.77 -16.78
C ALA A 102 -8.23 22.74 -15.70
N GLY A 103 -8.04 23.19 -14.45
CA GLY A 103 -7.78 22.28 -13.35
C GLY A 103 -7.74 22.96 -12.01
N GLU A 104 -7.45 22.17 -10.99
CA GLU A 104 -7.31 22.64 -9.61
C GLU A 104 -5.93 22.31 -9.06
N ILE A 105 -5.43 23.19 -8.21
CA ILE A 105 -4.21 23.00 -7.43
C ILE A 105 -4.51 23.12 -5.96
N LEU A 106 -3.82 22.31 -5.16
CA LEU A 106 -3.75 22.46 -3.71
C LEU A 106 -2.53 23.33 -3.39
N LEU A 107 -2.74 24.49 -2.79
CA LEU A 107 -1.68 25.39 -2.36
C LEU A 107 -0.99 24.77 -1.14
N LEU A 108 0.33 24.64 -1.20
CA LEU A 108 1.15 23.99 -0.19
C LEU A 108 1.88 24.99 0.70
N GLY A 109 2.14 26.21 0.18
CA GLY A 109 2.88 27.25 0.90
C GLY A 109 3.52 28.26 -0.03
N CYS A 110 4.45 29.03 0.49
CA CYS A 110 5.13 30.13 -0.20
C CYS A 110 6.62 29.84 -0.38
N LEU A 111 7.17 30.23 -1.52
CA LEU A 111 8.60 30.30 -1.81
C LEU A 111 9.06 31.76 -1.67
N SER A 112 9.89 32.06 -0.69
CA SER A 112 10.47 33.37 -0.49
C SER A 112 11.97 33.25 -0.21
N GLN A 113 12.78 34.08 -0.86
CA GLN A 113 14.25 34.17 -0.65
C GLN A 113 15.00 32.82 -0.69
N GLY A 114 14.54 31.87 -1.51
CA GLY A 114 15.16 30.54 -1.63
C GLY A 114 14.78 29.55 -0.51
N ALA A 115 13.81 29.89 0.33
CA ALA A 115 13.23 29.01 1.35
C ALA A 115 11.74 28.75 1.09
N PHE A 116 11.23 27.60 1.55
CA PHE A 116 9.81 27.26 1.50
C PHE A 116 9.19 27.31 2.89
N ALA A 117 8.06 28.02 3.00
CA ALA A 117 7.22 28.04 4.19
C ALA A 117 5.90 27.32 3.91
N GLY A 118 5.61 26.25 4.65
CA GLY A 118 4.44 25.38 4.47
C GLY A 118 3.12 25.99 5.00
N THR A 119 2.98 27.31 4.96
CA THR A 119 1.73 27.99 5.36
C THR A 119 1.00 28.39 4.09
N ALA A 120 -0.09 27.72 3.79
CA ALA A 120 -0.93 28.12 2.66
C ALA A 120 -1.56 29.49 2.93
N PRO A 121 -1.59 30.40 1.93
CA PRO A 121 -2.22 31.70 2.07
C PRO A 121 -3.72 31.49 2.32
N THR A 122 -4.28 32.33 3.20
CA THR A 122 -5.72 32.33 3.48
C THR A 122 -6.49 33.30 2.61
N GLY A 123 -5.79 34.26 1.99
CA GLY A 123 -6.35 35.26 1.09
C GLY A 123 -6.51 34.75 -0.35
N GLY A 124 -7.52 35.28 -1.03
CA GLY A 124 -7.65 35.07 -2.49
C GLY A 124 -6.63 35.89 -3.28
N PHE A 125 -6.37 35.48 -4.51
CA PHE A 125 -5.58 36.24 -5.48
C PHE A 125 -6.26 36.19 -6.84
N GLY A 126 -6.05 37.25 -7.62
CA GLY A 126 -6.58 37.40 -8.97
C GLY A 126 -5.82 36.54 -9.99
N GLU A 127 -6.03 36.82 -11.25
CA GLU A 127 -5.35 36.15 -12.34
C GLU A 127 -3.83 36.36 -12.26
N SER A 128 -3.13 35.32 -11.81
CA SER A 128 -1.69 35.32 -11.61
C SER A 128 -1.01 34.30 -12.52
N PRO A 129 0.11 34.63 -13.16
CA PRO A 129 0.81 33.68 -14.01
C PRO A 129 1.37 32.52 -13.20
N TYR A 130 1.35 31.33 -13.79
CA TYR A 130 1.97 30.16 -13.19
C TYR A 130 2.92 29.45 -14.17
N ARG A 131 3.81 28.67 -13.62
CA ARG A 131 4.72 27.78 -14.35
C ARG A 131 4.93 26.46 -13.58
N ASN A 132 5.44 25.46 -14.26
CA ASN A 132 5.91 24.27 -13.56
C ASN A 132 7.06 24.65 -12.61
N ALA A 133 7.09 24.04 -11.42
CA ALA A 133 8.23 24.14 -10.52
C ALA A 133 9.47 23.49 -11.17
N THR A 134 10.63 24.09 -10.95
CA THR A 134 11.90 23.48 -11.35
C THR A 134 12.22 22.28 -10.46
N ASP A 135 13.17 21.45 -10.88
CA ASP A 135 13.60 20.30 -10.10
C ASP A 135 14.18 20.71 -8.74
N ASP A 136 14.91 21.85 -8.68
CA ASP A 136 15.46 22.38 -7.43
C ASP A 136 14.36 22.92 -6.50
N GLU A 137 13.38 23.64 -7.04
CA GLU A 137 12.20 24.09 -6.28
C GLU A 137 11.39 22.87 -5.77
N THR A 138 11.21 21.87 -6.61
CA THR A 138 10.51 20.63 -6.23
C THR A 138 11.23 19.93 -5.08
N ARG A 139 12.56 19.79 -5.16
CA ARG A 139 13.37 19.18 -4.10
C ARG A 139 13.26 19.97 -2.80
N LEU A 140 13.42 21.28 -2.87
CA LEU A 140 13.32 22.19 -1.72
C LEU A 140 11.96 22.08 -1.01
N VAL A 141 10.88 22.09 -1.78
CA VAL A 141 9.51 22.00 -1.25
C VAL A 141 9.27 20.65 -0.59
N LEU A 142 9.64 19.54 -1.25
CA LEU A 142 9.44 18.20 -0.71
C LEU A 142 10.27 17.96 0.56
N GLU A 143 11.51 18.44 0.63
CA GLU A 143 12.36 18.37 1.82
C GLU A 143 11.76 19.16 2.97
N ALA A 144 11.29 20.37 2.72
CA ALA A 144 10.66 21.20 3.74
C ALA A 144 9.35 20.58 4.27
N LEU A 145 8.52 20.02 3.40
CA LEU A 145 7.27 19.31 3.78
C LEU A 145 7.54 17.98 4.50
N ALA A 146 8.66 17.33 4.22
CA ALA A 146 9.08 16.15 4.97
C ALA A 146 9.47 16.50 6.41
N GLY A 147 9.97 17.72 6.64
CA GLY A 147 10.42 18.21 7.93
C GLY A 147 11.71 17.52 8.41
N SER A 148 11.92 17.50 9.73
CA SER A 148 13.11 16.89 10.35
C SER A 148 13.01 15.36 10.53
N THR A 149 11.98 14.71 9.99
CA THR A 149 11.80 13.26 10.12
C THR A 149 12.73 12.48 9.20
N ALA A 150 13.11 11.26 9.62
CA ALA A 150 13.89 10.37 8.76
C ALA A 150 13.12 10.08 7.46
N THR A 151 13.79 10.33 6.33
CA THR A 151 13.26 10.01 4.99
C THR A 151 14.17 9.01 4.30
N PHE A 152 13.62 8.24 3.37
CA PHE A 152 14.37 7.34 2.53
C PHE A 152 13.88 7.40 1.08
N GLU A 153 14.80 7.18 0.17
CA GLU A 153 14.55 7.23 -1.26
C GLU A 153 14.01 5.88 -1.74
N VAL A 154 12.90 5.92 -2.49
CA VAL A 154 12.30 4.72 -3.10
C VAL A 154 12.44 4.68 -4.61
N GLY A 155 12.95 5.74 -5.22
CA GLY A 155 13.10 5.88 -6.66
C GLY A 155 13.12 7.34 -7.09
N SER A 156 12.64 7.63 -8.29
CA SER A 156 12.58 8.99 -8.86
C SER A 156 11.15 9.42 -9.15
N LEU A 157 10.89 10.73 -9.03
CA LEU A 157 9.58 11.30 -9.38
C LEU A 157 9.28 11.15 -10.87
N LEU A 158 8.05 10.81 -11.22
CA LEU A 158 7.63 10.77 -12.61
C LEU A 158 7.64 12.19 -13.20
N GLY A 159 8.35 12.34 -14.32
CA GLY A 159 8.47 13.61 -15.01
C GLY A 159 9.29 14.69 -14.27
N GLY A 160 10.02 14.37 -13.23
CA GLY A 160 10.81 15.29 -12.41
C GLY A 160 12.32 15.19 -12.62
N GLY A 161 12.82 15.15 -13.85
CA GLY A 161 14.25 15.37 -14.19
C GLY A 161 15.28 14.61 -13.33
N GLY A 162 14.87 13.55 -12.61
CA GLY A 162 15.76 12.81 -11.69
C GLY A 162 15.62 13.21 -10.22
N VAL A 163 14.61 14.00 -9.85
CA VAL A 163 14.31 14.29 -8.43
C VAL A 163 13.94 13.00 -7.70
N ALA A 164 14.60 12.75 -6.57
CA ALA A 164 14.38 11.56 -5.76
C ALA A 164 12.97 11.56 -5.15
N ALA A 165 12.27 10.45 -5.26
CA ALA A 165 11.04 10.19 -4.54
C ALA A 165 11.37 9.71 -3.13
N ARG A 166 11.09 10.54 -2.13
CA ARG A 166 11.40 10.27 -0.73
C ARG A 166 10.15 10.06 0.09
N LEU A 167 10.13 9.00 0.89
CA LEU A 167 9.07 8.69 1.84
C LEU A 167 9.53 8.98 3.26
N LYS A 168 8.57 9.33 4.11
CA LYS A 168 8.78 9.57 5.55
C LYS A 168 8.70 8.24 6.31
N ALA A 169 9.78 7.86 6.98
CA ALA A 169 9.81 6.63 7.78
C ALA A 169 8.75 6.63 8.90
N THR A 170 8.52 7.77 9.54
CA THR A 170 7.49 7.93 10.57
C THR A 170 6.06 7.73 10.05
N GLY A 171 5.84 7.90 8.75
CA GLY A 171 4.54 7.66 8.12
C GLY A 171 4.09 6.19 8.23
N PHE A 172 5.03 5.24 8.38
CA PHE A 172 4.71 3.82 8.60
C PHE A 172 4.17 3.53 10.00
N SER A 173 4.10 4.51 10.89
CA SER A 173 3.30 4.44 12.11
C SER A 173 1.79 4.41 11.82
N ARG A 174 1.38 4.63 10.58
CA ARG A 174 0.03 4.46 10.05
C ARG A 174 -0.04 3.23 9.19
N HIS A 175 -1.21 2.59 9.13
CA HIS A 175 -1.41 1.43 8.27
C HIS A 175 -1.29 1.83 6.80
N THR A 176 -0.67 0.96 6.02
CA THR A 176 -0.40 1.17 4.60
C THR A 176 -1.10 0.09 3.78
N PHE A 177 -1.82 0.51 2.75
CA PHE A 177 -2.36 -0.39 1.75
C PHE A 177 -1.54 -0.27 0.46
N LEU A 178 -0.92 -1.36 0.03
CA LEU A 178 -0.17 -1.45 -1.22
C LEU A 178 -0.96 -2.29 -2.21
N CYS A 179 -1.38 -1.69 -3.31
CA CYS A 179 -2.23 -2.34 -4.30
C CYS A 179 -1.64 -2.27 -5.70
N GLY A 180 -1.76 -3.37 -6.44
CA GLY A 180 -1.37 -3.45 -7.84
C GLY A 180 -1.70 -4.82 -8.41
N GLN A 181 -2.20 -4.86 -9.64
CA GLN A 181 -2.52 -6.12 -10.31
C GLN A 181 -1.28 -6.97 -10.59
N SER A 182 -1.48 -8.23 -10.96
CA SER A 182 -0.39 -9.11 -11.41
C SER A 182 0.41 -8.47 -12.55
N GLY A 183 1.74 -8.56 -12.48
CA GLY A 183 2.64 -7.94 -13.46
C GLY A 183 2.72 -6.41 -13.40
N SER A 184 2.25 -5.76 -12.32
CA SER A 184 2.46 -4.32 -12.10
C SER A 184 3.80 -3.99 -11.43
N GLY A 185 4.51 -4.99 -10.91
CA GLY A 185 5.73 -4.85 -10.11
C GLY A 185 5.46 -4.72 -8.60
N LYS A 186 4.29 -5.19 -8.10
CA LYS A 186 3.92 -5.13 -6.68
C LYS A 186 4.99 -5.74 -5.76
N THR A 187 5.39 -6.98 -6.01
CA THR A 187 6.42 -7.69 -5.24
C THR A 187 7.76 -6.97 -5.26
N TYR A 188 8.16 -6.49 -6.45
CA TYR A 188 9.38 -5.70 -6.61
C TYR A 188 9.34 -4.39 -5.79
N ALA A 189 8.25 -3.63 -5.92
CA ALA A 189 8.05 -2.37 -5.19
C ALA A 189 8.02 -2.59 -3.67
N THR A 190 7.34 -3.65 -3.20
CA THR A 190 7.33 -4.05 -1.79
C THR A 190 8.75 -4.35 -1.30
N GLY A 191 9.53 -5.11 -2.08
CA GLY A 191 10.93 -5.41 -1.76
C GLY A 191 11.77 -4.15 -1.61
N VAL A 192 11.74 -3.23 -2.60
CA VAL A 192 12.46 -1.95 -2.53
C VAL A 192 12.04 -1.14 -1.29
N LEU A 193 10.73 -1.04 -1.03
CA LEU A 193 10.20 -0.31 0.12
C LEU A 193 10.77 -0.86 1.43
N LEU A 194 10.75 -2.18 1.62
CA LEU A 194 11.25 -2.85 2.82
C LEU A 194 12.75 -2.72 2.98
N GLU A 195 13.52 -2.87 1.90
CA GLU A 195 14.98 -2.67 1.89
C GLU A 195 15.35 -1.26 2.35
N ARG A 196 14.72 -0.24 1.76
CA ARG A 196 15.00 1.16 2.08
C ARG A 196 14.54 1.53 3.50
N LEU A 197 13.39 1.04 3.93
CA LEU A 197 12.89 1.25 5.29
C LEU A 197 13.84 0.62 6.33
N ARG A 198 14.33 -0.60 6.10
CA ARG A 198 15.30 -1.27 6.98
C ARG A 198 16.63 -0.54 7.06
N LEU A 199 17.12 0.01 5.94
CA LEU A 199 18.33 0.82 5.91
C LEU A 199 18.17 2.14 6.68
N ALA A 200 16.99 2.74 6.63
CA ALA A 200 16.71 4.05 7.22
C ALA A 200 16.27 4.01 8.69
N THR A 201 15.83 2.84 9.18
CA THR A 201 15.21 2.73 10.52
C THR A 201 15.64 1.47 11.25
N SER A 202 15.37 1.46 12.56
CA SER A 202 15.48 0.25 13.40
C SER A 202 14.13 -0.46 13.58
N LEU A 203 13.09 -0.09 12.85
CA LEU A 203 11.75 -0.69 12.96
C LEU A 203 11.82 -2.18 12.59
N PRO A 204 11.47 -3.11 13.49
CA PRO A 204 11.36 -4.52 13.17
C PRO A 204 10.25 -4.77 12.14
N VAL A 205 10.49 -5.74 11.26
CA VAL A 205 9.56 -6.11 10.19
C VAL A 205 9.25 -7.59 10.28
N VAL A 206 7.97 -7.94 10.27
CA VAL A 206 7.49 -9.34 10.19
C VAL A 206 6.66 -9.48 8.91
N ILE A 207 7.05 -10.40 8.05
CA ILE A 207 6.47 -10.58 6.71
C ILE A 207 5.76 -11.93 6.66
N PHE A 208 4.50 -11.92 6.28
CA PHE A 208 3.69 -13.09 5.96
C PHE A 208 3.68 -13.25 4.44
N ASP A 209 4.47 -14.20 3.95
CA ASP A 209 4.81 -14.36 2.53
C ASP A 209 4.20 -15.65 1.95
N PRO A 210 3.02 -15.57 1.31
CA PRO A 210 2.34 -16.75 0.79
C PRO A 210 2.94 -17.30 -0.51
N ASN A 211 3.84 -16.55 -1.17
CA ASN A 211 4.39 -16.89 -2.47
C ASN A 211 5.90 -17.15 -2.44
N SER A 212 6.55 -17.05 -1.30
CA SER A 212 8.02 -17.15 -1.15
C SER A 212 8.79 -16.02 -1.88
N ASP A 213 8.19 -14.84 -2.03
CA ASP A 213 8.73 -13.71 -2.79
C ASP A 213 9.83 -12.94 -2.03
N HIS A 214 9.85 -13.04 -0.70
CA HIS A 214 10.71 -12.27 0.21
C HIS A 214 11.75 -13.13 0.95
N VAL A 215 11.88 -14.40 0.61
CA VAL A 215 12.77 -15.35 1.29
C VAL A 215 14.26 -15.01 1.15
N HIS A 216 14.62 -14.19 0.17
CA HIS A 216 15.99 -13.72 -0.08
C HIS A 216 16.24 -12.29 0.40
N LEU A 217 15.39 -11.74 1.26
CA LEU A 217 15.48 -10.34 1.69
C LEU A 217 16.79 -10.00 2.45
N GLY A 218 17.52 -11.00 2.93
CA GLY A 218 18.84 -10.84 3.56
C GLY A 218 20.03 -10.86 2.58
N GLU A 219 19.80 -11.10 1.30
CA GLU A 219 20.83 -11.28 0.29
C GLU A 219 20.92 -10.07 -0.63
N VAL A 220 22.07 -9.89 -1.30
CA VAL A 220 22.28 -8.87 -2.34
C VAL A 220 22.49 -9.56 -3.68
N ARG A 221 21.70 -9.20 -4.67
CA ARG A 221 21.83 -9.71 -6.04
C ARG A 221 23.21 -9.38 -6.60
N PRO A 222 23.83 -10.29 -7.37
CA PRO A 222 25.15 -10.03 -7.97
C PRO A 222 25.19 -8.76 -8.84
N ASP A 223 24.15 -8.51 -9.61
CA ASP A 223 24.02 -7.36 -10.50
C ASP A 223 23.66 -6.04 -9.78
N ALA A 224 23.32 -6.11 -8.50
CA ALA A 224 23.09 -4.95 -7.63
C ALA A 224 24.26 -4.67 -6.67
N ALA A 225 25.34 -5.43 -6.73
CA ALA A 225 26.47 -5.28 -5.80
C ALA A 225 27.14 -3.89 -5.85
N GLY A 226 27.05 -3.19 -6.97
CA GLY A 226 27.58 -1.82 -7.16
C GLY A 226 26.57 -0.71 -6.84
N GLU A 227 25.35 -1.03 -6.44
CA GLU A 227 24.34 -0.03 -6.13
C GLU A 227 24.65 0.71 -4.82
N PRO A 228 24.22 1.98 -4.68
CA PRO A 228 24.28 2.69 -3.42
C PRO A 228 23.62 1.87 -2.30
N ASN A 229 24.27 1.81 -1.14
CA ASN A 229 23.81 1.06 0.04
C ASN A 229 23.83 -0.48 -0.08
N ALA A 230 24.31 -1.08 -1.16
CA ALA A 230 24.37 -2.55 -1.29
C ALA A 230 25.24 -3.19 -0.19
N GLU A 231 26.37 -2.58 0.18
CA GLU A 231 27.25 -3.06 1.25
C GLU A 231 26.59 -2.92 2.63
N ALA A 232 25.97 -1.77 2.91
CA ALA A 232 25.23 -1.57 4.16
C ALA A 232 24.07 -2.55 4.26
N TYR A 233 23.35 -2.80 3.18
CA TYR A 233 22.27 -3.78 3.15
C TYR A 233 22.77 -5.22 3.35
N ARG A 234 23.90 -5.59 2.74
CA ARG A 234 24.52 -6.91 2.93
C ARG A 234 24.91 -7.17 4.38
N SER A 235 25.43 -6.16 5.08
CA SER A 235 25.79 -6.28 6.50
C SER A 235 24.58 -6.53 7.41
N MET A 236 23.37 -6.16 6.97
CA MET A 236 22.10 -6.40 7.69
C MET A 236 21.48 -7.76 7.36
N GLY A 237 22.10 -8.56 6.48
CA GLY A 237 21.58 -9.87 6.08
C GLY A 237 21.51 -10.87 7.24
N ALA A 238 22.44 -10.80 8.18
CA ALA A 238 22.47 -11.63 9.38
C ALA A 238 21.25 -11.40 10.31
N ASP A 239 20.59 -10.24 10.20
CA ASP A 239 19.40 -9.88 11.00
C ASP A 239 18.09 -10.37 10.36
N VAL A 240 18.17 -11.18 9.29
CA VAL A 240 17.00 -11.73 8.61
C VAL A 240 16.79 -13.18 8.99
N MET A 241 15.67 -13.45 9.64
CA MET A 241 15.21 -14.80 9.93
C MET A 241 14.17 -15.22 8.90
N VAL A 242 14.41 -16.34 8.21
CA VAL A 242 13.46 -16.93 7.27
C VAL A 242 12.95 -18.25 7.84
N ALA A 243 11.70 -18.24 8.29
CA ALA A 243 11.02 -19.44 8.81
C ALA A 243 10.31 -20.17 7.66
N ARG A 244 10.67 -21.45 7.45
CA ARG A 244 10.15 -22.28 6.35
C ARG A 244 9.68 -23.64 6.86
N ALA A 245 8.77 -24.25 6.11
CA ALA A 245 8.31 -25.61 6.40
C ALA A 245 9.48 -26.61 6.36
N ARG A 246 9.31 -27.72 7.05
CA ARG A 246 10.32 -28.77 7.19
C ARG A 246 10.82 -29.27 5.83
N GLY A 247 12.12 -29.34 5.66
CA GLY A 247 12.77 -29.81 4.42
C GLY A 247 12.81 -28.80 3.28
N ARG A 248 12.34 -27.57 3.50
CA ARG A 248 12.34 -26.50 2.48
C ARG A 248 13.52 -25.52 2.60
N GLY A 249 14.47 -25.77 3.50
CA GLY A 249 15.56 -24.82 3.80
C GLY A 249 15.09 -23.72 4.76
N GLY A 250 15.82 -22.59 4.80
CA GLY A 250 15.60 -21.52 5.78
C GLY A 250 16.47 -21.67 7.00
N ASN A 251 16.54 -20.62 7.85
CA ASN A 251 17.35 -20.62 9.06
C ASN A 251 16.49 -20.81 10.33
N GLN A 252 15.18 -20.94 10.19
CA GLN A 252 14.22 -21.25 11.25
C GLN A 252 13.14 -22.21 10.73
N LEU A 253 12.65 -23.11 11.62
CA LEU A 253 11.52 -23.96 11.31
C LEU A 253 10.20 -23.20 11.46
N LEU A 254 9.35 -23.24 10.43
CA LEU A 254 7.97 -22.75 10.45
C LEU A 254 7.05 -23.86 10.99
N ALA A 255 7.01 -24.01 12.30
CA ALA A 255 6.16 -24.98 12.97
C ALA A 255 5.62 -24.41 14.30
N ILE A 256 4.46 -24.89 14.72
CA ILE A 256 3.79 -24.51 15.97
C ILE A 256 3.36 -25.77 16.73
N HIS A 257 3.26 -25.68 18.07
CA HIS A 257 2.59 -26.71 18.83
C HIS A 257 1.07 -26.54 18.74
N TYR A 258 0.33 -27.63 18.74
CA TYR A 258 -1.13 -27.55 18.80
C TYR A 258 -1.61 -26.81 20.04
N SER A 259 -0.89 -26.99 21.15
CA SER A 259 -1.13 -26.30 22.42
C SER A 259 -0.86 -24.79 22.43
N ASP A 260 -0.17 -24.25 21.42
CA ASP A 260 0.05 -22.79 21.29
C ASP A 260 -1.21 -22.05 20.85
N LEU A 261 -2.13 -22.78 20.23
CA LEU A 261 -3.44 -22.27 19.88
C LEU A 261 -4.30 -22.11 21.14
N GLU A 262 -5.03 -21.01 21.22
CA GLU A 262 -6.09 -20.86 22.22
C GLU A 262 -7.12 -21.99 22.07
N ILE A 263 -7.80 -22.33 23.17
CA ILE A 263 -8.85 -23.36 23.15
C ILE A 263 -9.89 -23.09 22.06
N SER A 264 -10.28 -21.84 21.87
CA SER A 264 -11.18 -21.44 20.78
C SER A 264 -10.62 -21.75 19.39
N GLY A 265 -9.32 -21.55 19.18
CA GLY A 265 -8.64 -21.91 17.94
C GLY A 265 -8.53 -23.42 17.73
N GLN A 266 -8.21 -24.14 18.80
CA GLN A 266 -8.13 -25.60 18.78
C GLN A 266 -9.48 -26.25 18.44
N THR A 267 -10.57 -25.81 19.11
CA THR A 267 -11.93 -26.33 18.86
C THR A 267 -12.47 -25.92 17.50
N LEU A 268 -12.11 -24.73 17.03
CA LEU A 268 -12.48 -24.25 15.70
C LEU A 268 -11.91 -25.15 14.59
N LEU A 269 -10.64 -25.59 14.72
CA LEU A 269 -10.01 -26.52 13.75
C LEU A 269 -10.72 -27.87 13.74
N LEU A 270 -11.22 -28.32 14.88
CA LEU A 270 -11.96 -29.57 15.03
C LEU A 270 -13.43 -29.45 14.62
N GLY A 271 -13.89 -28.24 14.27
CA GLY A 271 -15.30 -27.98 13.97
C GLY A 271 -16.21 -28.15 15.17
N LEU A 272 -15.66 -28.03 16.41
CA LEU A 272 -16.42 -28.18 17.65
C LEU A 272 -17.08 -26.85 18.05
N ASP A 273 -18.39 -26.88 18.21
CA ASP A 273 -19.15 -25.76 18.74
C ASP A 273 -19.49 -25.98 20.23
N PRO A 274 -19.21 -25.01 21.13
CA PRO A 274 -19.46 -25.16 22.56
C PRO A 274 -20.94 -25.25 22.93
N THR A 275 -21.84 -24.92 22.03
CA THR A 275 -23.31 -24.90 22.26
C THR A 275 -24.04 -26.02 21.55
N GLU A 276 -23.48 -26.52 20.45
CA GLU A 276 -24.09 -27.59 19.63
C GLU A 276 -23.46 -28.95 19.92
N ASP A 277 -22.12 -29.01 20.07
CA ASP A 277 -21.35 -30.26 20.32
C ASP A 277 -21.02 -30.44 21.81
N LEU A 278 -22.01 -30.31 22.70
CA LEU A 278 -21.80 -30.23 24.16
C LEU A 278 -20.93 -31.34 24.73
N ASP A 279 -21.22 -32.60 24.40
CA ASP A 279 -20.51 -33.75 24.92
C ASP A 279 -19.10 -33.87 24.36
N ASP A 280 -18.91 -33.66 23.06
CA ASP A 280 -17.60 -33.70 22.39
C ASP A 280 -16.72 -32.53 22.90
N TYR A 281 -17.32 -31.34 23.08
CA TYR A 281 -16.61 -30.18 23.62
C TYR A 281 -16.18 -30.40 25.08
N ALA A 282 -17.04 -30.99 25.90
CA ALA A 282 -16.70 -31.34 27.27
C ALA A 282 -15.58 -32.42 27.35
N ALA A 283 -15.65 -33.43 26.48
CA ALA A 283 -14.59 -34.43 26.34
C ALA A 283 -13.27 -33.79 25.91
N PHE A 284 -13.30 -32.88 24.95
CA PHE A 284 -12.13 -32.10 24.49
C PHE A 284 -11.51 -31.30 25.66
N ARG A 285 -12.32 -30.55 26.37
CA ARG A 285 -11.86 -29.77 27.55
C ARG A 285 -11.21 -30.65 28.59
N THR A 286 -11.83 -31.79 28.90
CA THR A 286 -11.31 -32.75 29.90
C THR A 286 -9.98 -33.35 29.43
N ALA A 287 -9.88 -33.76 28.19
CA ALA A 287 -8.66 -34.28 27.60
C ALA A 287 -7.51 -33.27 27.65
N THR A 288 -7.73 -32.04 27.15
CA THR A 288 -6.69 -31.02 27.03
C THR A 288 -6.24 -30.47 28.38
N THR A 289 -7.13 -30.29 29.36
CA THR A 289 -6.78 -29.78 30.69
C THR A 289 -5.85 -30.73 31.44
N SER A 290 -5.87 -32.02 31.13
CA SER A 290 -5.05 -33.04 31.79
C SER A 290 -3.70 -33.30 31.11
N LEU A 291 -3.43 -32.68 29.97
CA LEU A 291 -2.19 -32.83 29.23
C LEU A 291 -1.13 -31.80 29.67
N PRO A 292 0.14 -32.21 29.82
CA PRO A 292 1.24 -31.28 30.03
C PRO A 292 1.49 -30.46 28.76
N VAL A 293 1.78 -29.16 28.91
CA VAL A 293 2.14 -28.28 27.80
C VAL A 293 3.66 -28.39 27.57
N PRO A 294 4.16 -28.48 26.32
CA PRO A 294 3.39 -28.55 25.08
C PRO A 294 2.80 -29.94 24.79
N TYR A 295 1.63 -29.98 24.17
CA TYR A 295 0.99 -31.21 23.69
C TYR A 295 0.64 -31.16 22.22
N SER A 296 0.63 -32.32 21.58
CA SER A 296 0.27 -32.50 20.16
C SER A 296 -1.21 -32.89 20.01
N LEU A 297 -1.69 -32.86 18.76
CA LEU A 297 -3.02 -33.36 18.44
C LEU A 297 -3.15 -34.87 18.72
N SER A 298 -2.08 -35.64 18.49
CA SER A 298 -2.03 -37.06 18.80
C SER A 298 -2.17 -37.34 20.32
N ASP A 299 -1.62 -36.48 21.18
CA ASP A 299 -1.81 -36.58 22.61
C ASP A 299 -3.27 -36.34 22.99
N VAL A 300 -3.95 -35.39 22.33
CA VAL A 300 -5.39 -35.15 22.52
C VAL A 300 -6.21 -36.38 22.12
N VAL A 301 -5.91 -37.01 20.97
CA VAL A 301 -6.56 -38.26 20.52
C VAL A 301 -6.39 -39.35 21.54
N ALA A 302 -5.15 -39.65 21.96
CA ALA A 302 -4.86 -40.68 22.94
C ALA A 302 -5.58 -40.44 24.27
N ARG A 303 -5.57 -39.19 24.73
CA ARG A 303 -6.23 -38.80 25.99
C ARG A 303 -7.75 -38.88 25.91
N ALA A 304 -8.35 -38.44 24.80
CA ALA A 304 -9.79 -38.53 24.53
C ALA A 304 -10.27 -39.99 24.53
N ALA A 305 -9.54 -40.89 23.87
CA ALA A 305 -9.81 -42.32 23.86
C ALA A 305 -9.70 -42.94 25.28
N ALA A 306 -8.72 -42.52 26.07
CA ALA A 306 -8.50 -42.98 27.45
C ALA A 306 -9.58 -42.53 28.45
N LEU A 307 -10.46 -41.57 28.09
CA LEU A 307 -11.60 -41.21 28.95
C LEU A 307 -12.62 -42.35 29.09
N GLY A 308 -12.64 -43.30 28.16
CA GLY A 308 -13.54 -44.46 28.18
C GLY A 308 -15.01 -44.13 27.92
N THR A 309 -15.35 -42.84 27.67
CA THR A 309 -16.70 -42.36 27.42
C THR A 309 -17.06 -42.45 25.92
N PRO A 310 -18.36 -42.50 25.57
CA PRO A 310 -18.78 -42.41 24.16
C PRO A 310 -18.27 -41.14 23.47
N ALA A 311 -18.42 -39.99 24.11
CA ALA A 311 -17.97 -38.70 23.63
C ALA A 311 -16.43 -38.64 23.38
N GLY A 312 -15.64 -39.23 24.32
CA GLY A 312 -14.18 -39.31 24.13
C GLY A 312 -13.78 -40.13 22.91
N ARG A 313 -14.46 -41.27 22.65
CA ARG A 313 -14.22 -42.08 21.44
C ARG A 313 -14.66 -41.32 20.16
N GLN A 314 -15.82 -40.67 20.20
CA GLN A 314 -16.34 -39.88 19.07
C GLN A 314 -15.38 -38.72 18.73
N LEU A 315 -14.87 -38.02 19.74
CA LEU A 315 -13.88 -36.97 19.58
C LEU A 315 -12.59 -37.49 18.93
N ALA A 316 -12.03 -38.61 19.43
CA ALA A 316 -10.83 -39.21 18.85
C ALA A 316 -11.04 -39.54 17.36
N THR A 317 -12.16 -40.22 17.04
CA THR A 317 -12.51 -40.55 15.66
C THR A 317 -12.71 -39.29 14.79
N ARG A 318 -13.32 -38.23 15.32
CA ARG A 318 -13.49 -36.94 14.61
C ARG A 318 -12.13 -36.34 14.24
N ILE A 319 -11.19 -36.29 15.18
CA ILE A 319 -9.84 -35.75 14.98
C ILE A 319 -9.09 -36.55 13.90
N GLU A 320 -9.17 -37.89 13.96
CA GLU A 320 -8.54 -38.78 12.98
C GLU A 320 -9.16 -38.57 11.58
N ASN A 321 -10.48 -38.49 11.49
CA ASN A 321 -11.18 -38.32 10.20
C ASN A 321 -10.89 -36.98 9.51
N ILE A 322 -10.65 -35.89 10.29
CA ILE A 322 -10.29 -34.59 9.74
C ILE A 322 -8.87 -34.58 9.17
N GLY A 323 -7.97 -35.49 9.67
CA GLY A 323 -6.60 -35.62 9.16
C GLY A 323 -5.66 -34.47 9.55
N LEU A 324 -6.03 -33.67 10.54
CA LEU A 324 -5.21 -32.50 10.97
C LEU A 324 -3.86 -32.93 11.56
N ALA A 325 -3.76 -34.13 12.11
CA ALA A 325 -2.52 -34.63 12.69
C ALA A 325 -1.39 -34.80 11.68
N ASP A 326 -1.74 -34.96 10.39
CA ASP A 326 -0.80 -35.18 9.29
C ASP A 326 -0.24 -33.86 8.71
N TRP A 327 -0.72 -32.71 9.17
CA TRP A 327 -0.23 -31.43 8.69
C TRP A 327 1.24 -31.20 9.05
N GLY A 328 2.01 -30.74 8.04
CA GLY A 328 3.45 -30.56 8.17
C GLY A 328 3.88 -29.44 9.13
N LEU A 329 2.94 -28.57 9.50
CA LEU A 329 3.19 -27.41 10.36
C LEU A 329 3.34 -27.73 11.86
N TRP A 330 2.99 -28.95 12.32
CA TRP A 330 3.07 -29.28 13.75
C TRP A 330 4.51 -29.57 14.19
N CYS A 331 4.90 -28.99 15.33
CA CYS A 331 6.15 -29.32 15.98
C CYS A 331 6.21 -30.81 16.35
N ARG A 332 7.35 -31.45 16.07
CA ARG A 332 7.68 -32.78 16.54
C ARG A 332 8.26 -32.70 17.95
N PRO A 333 8.33 -33.84 18.69
CA PRO A 333 8.97 -33.86 20.00
C PRO A 333 10.39 -33.29 19.95
N GLY A 334 10.66 -32.29 20.81
CA GLY A 334 11.96 -31.62 20.91
C GLY A 334 12.16 -30.44 19.93
N GLU A 335 11.22 -30.16 19.01
CA GLU A 335 11.25 -28.95 18.19
C GLU A 335 10.65 -27.76 18.96
N VAL A 336 11.20 -26.57 18.70
CA VAL A 336 10.75 -25.31 19.30
C VAL A 336 9.71 -24.68 18.41
N SER A 337 8.60 -24.28 18.99
CA SER A 337 7.55 -23.54 18.27
C SER A 337 8.06 -22.18 17.79
N LEU A 338 7.59 -21.78 16.62
CA LEU A 338 7.81 -20.44 16.08
C LEU A 338 7.32 -19.35 17.06
N VAL A 339 6.22 -19.61 17.75
CA VAL A 339 5.65 -18.70 18.76
C VAL A 339 6.59 -18.53 19.96
N ASP A 340 7.31 -19.58 20.37
CA ASP A 340 8.25 -19.54 21.49
C ASP A 340 9.61 -18.96 21.12
N SER A 341 10.01 -19.05 19.84
CA SER A 341 11.31 -18.55 19.37
C SER A 341 11.43 -17.01 19.34
N ALA A 342 10.41 -16.30 19.81
CA ALA A 342 10.36 -14.83 19.98
C ALA A 342 10.84 -14.02 18.77
N PRO A 343 10.14 -14.10 17.64
CA PRO A 343 10.57 -13.42 16.40
C PRO A 343 10.72 -11.89 16.53
N LEU A 344 10.22 -11.29 17.62
CA LEU A 344 10.30 -9.85 17.86
C LEU A 344 11.72 -9.35 18.23
N ASP A 345 12.63 -10.23 18.60
CA ASP A 345 14.02 -9.85 18.87
C ASP A 345 14.85 -9.74 17.57
N GLN A 346 14.34 -10.27 16.46
CA GLN A 346 14.94 -10.16 15.15
C GLN A 346 14.47 -8.88 14.44
N ARG A 347 15.38 -8.23 13.73
CA ARG A 347 15.03 -7.01 12.95
C ARG A 347 14.16 -7.29 11.73
N CYS A 348 14.23 -8.52 11.19
CA CYS A 348 13.41 -8.92 10.06
C CYS A 348 13.08 -10.40 10.16
N VAL A 349 11.80 -10.74 10.12
CA VAL A 349 11.30 -12.11 10.12
C VAL A 349 10.43 -12.32 8.88
N VAL A 350 10.73 -13.35 8.12
CA VAL A 350 9.93 -13.79 6.98
C VAL A 350 9.29 -15.13 7.33
N PHE A 351 7.97 -15.16 7.43
CA PHE A 351 7.19 -16.38 7.49
C PHE A 351 6.86 -16.82 6.07
N ASP A 352 7.63 -17.75 5.54
CA ASP A 352 7.42 -18.33 4.21
C ASP A 352 6.21 -19.27 4.23
N LEU A 353 5.02 -18.67 4.18
CA LEU A 353 3.76 -19.40 4.13
C LEU A 353 3.63 -20.21 2.83
N GLY A 354 4.32 -19.76 1.76
CA GLY A 354 4.39 -20.48 0.49
C GLY A 354 5.02 -21.87 0.58
N SER A 355 5.85 -22.10 1.61
CA SER A 355 6.45 -23.41 1.88
C SER A 355 5.49 -24.44 2.47
N LEU A 356 4.34 -24.01 3.00
CA LEU A 356 3.29 -24.88 3.57
C LEU A 356 2.42 -25.47 2.46
N ASP A 357 1.95 -26.70 2.66
CA ASP A 357 1.29 -27.48 1.61
C ASP A 357 -0.12 -27.00 1.30
N THR A 358 -0.89 -26.55 2.31
CA THR A 358 -2.30 -26.21 2.13
C THR A 358 -2.61 -24.74 2.45
N PRO A 359 -3.62 -24.14 1.82
CA PRO A 359 -4.10 -22.80 2.17
C PRO A 359 -4.55 -22.69 3.64
N ALA A 360 -5.14 -23.74 4.20
CA ALA A 360 -5.60 -23.77 5.58
C ALA A 360 -4.43 -23.66 6.57
N GLU A 361 -3.33 -24.36 6.32
CA GLU A 361 -2.10 -24.23 7.11
C GLU A 361 -1.55 -22.81 7.09
N ARG A 362 -1.54 -22.16 5.91
CA ARG A 362 -1.08 -20.76 5.74
C ARG A 362 -1.91 -19.80 6.58
N VAL A 363 -3.23 -19.90 6.51
CA VAL A 363 -4.15 -19.06 7.29
C VAL A 363 -4.00 -19.33 8.79
N LEU A 364 -3.84 -20.59 9.18
CA LEU A 364 -3.66 -20.97 10.58
C LEU A 364 -2.39 -20.37 11.18
N VAL A 365 -1.24 -20.53 10.51
CA VAL A 365 0.04 -19.97 10.96
C VAL A 365 -0.03 -18.45 11.03
N ALA A 366 -0.57 -17.80 10.01
CA ALA A 366 -0.76 -16.35 10.01
C ALA A 366 -1.65 -15.89 11.18
N SER A 367 -2.80 -16.55 11.38
CA SER A 367 -3.73 -16.25 12.48
C SER A 367 -3.08 -16.48 13.86
N ALA A 368 -2.35 -17.58 14.05
CA ALA A 368 -1.66 -17.90 15.30
C ALA A 368 -0.60 -16.84 15.65
N ALA A 369 0.25 -16.49 14.67
CA ALA A 369 1.29 -15.47 14.85
C ALA A 369 0.69 -14.07 15.12
N LEU A 370 -0.35 -13.66 14.40
CA LEU A 370 -1.04 -12.39 14.62
C LEU A 370 -1.73 -12.33 15.99
N ARG A 371 -2.37 -13.42 16.43
CA ARG A 371 -2.95 -13.52 17.78
C ARG A 371 -1.89 -13.48 18.87
N TRP A 372 -0.76 -14.13 18.66
CA TRP A 372 0.36 -14.10 19.60
C TRP A 372 0.90 -12.67 19.74
N LEU A 373 1.09 -11.93 18.65
CA LEU A 373 1.48 -10.52 18.66
C LEU A 373 0.43 -9.65 19.36
N TRP A 374 -0.84 -9.89 19.08
CA TRP A 374 -1.94 -9.17 19.72
C TRP A 374 -2.00 -9.37 21.23
N ARG A 375 -1.77 -10.59 21.71
CA ARG A 375 -1.72 -10.87 23.15
C ARG A 375 -0.59 -10.15 23.88
N ARG A 376 0.53 -9.93 23.19
CA ARG A 376 1.71 -9.22 23.72
C ARG A 376 1.68 -7.71 23.46
N ARG A 377 0.59 -7.17 22.95
CA ARG A 377 0.49 -5.75 22.57
C ARG A 377 0.83 -4.77 23.68
N ASP A 378 0.56 -5.13 24.94
CA ASP A 378 0.84 -4.26 26.10
C ASP A 378 2.34 -4.05 26.35
N GLU A 379 3.22 -4.85 25.74
CA GLU A 379 4.67 -4.62 25.71
C GLU A 379 5.04 -3.38 24.87
N LYS A 380 4.12 -2.90 24.04
CA LYS A 380 4.26 -1.69 23.18
C LYS A 380 5.56 -1.70 22.38
N ARG A 381 5.92 -2.83 21.82
CA ARG A 381 7.07 -2.97 20.92
C ARG A 381 6.65 -2.60 19.49
N PRO A 382 7.21 -1.55 18.90
CA PRO A 382 6.86 -1.17 17.53
C PRO A 382 7.32 -2.26 16.55
N VAL A 383 6.43 -2.67 15.63
CA VAL A 383 6.69 -3.64 14.57
C VAL A 383 5.83 -3.34 13.35
N LEU A 384 6.40 -3.48 12.16
CA LEU A 384 5.68 -3.44 10.90
C LEU A 384 5.31 -4.87 10.47
N LEU A 385 4.03 -5.15 10.42
CA LEU A 385 3.46 -6.43 9.97
C LEU A 385 3.12 -6.30 8.49
N VAL A 386 3.87 -6.97 7.65
CA VAL A 386 3.66 -7.01 6.20
C VAL A 386 2.86 -8.26 5.86
N ILE A 387 1.64 -8.07 5.37
CA ILE A 387 0.76 -9.16 4.97
C ILE A 387 0.69 -9.16 3.44
N ASP A 388 1.52 -9.98 2.80
CA ASP A 388 1.44 -10.09 1.35
C ASP A 388 0.24 -10.97 0.96
N GLU A 389 -0.36 -10.65 -0.18
CA GLU A 389 -1.64 -11.19 -0.63
C GLU A 389 -2.70 -11.21 0.50
N ALA A 390 -2.87 -10.05 1.14
CA ALA A 390 -3.71 -9.87 2.33
C ALA A 390 -5.14 -10.44 2.18
N HIS A 391 -5.63 -10.59 0.95
CA HIS A 391 -6.93 -11.20 0.67
C HIS A 391 -6.98 -12.71 0.99
N ASN A 392 -5.82 -13.37 1.15
CA ASN A 392 -5.77 -14.77 1.58
C ASN A 392 -5.88 -14.92 3.11
N VAL A 393 -5.52 -13.88 3.86
CA VAL A 393 -5.56 -13.91 5.34
C VAL A 393 -6.82 -13.19 5.86
N PHE A 394 -7.19 -12.09 5.22
CA PHE A 394 -8.35 -11.25 5.58
C PHE A 394 -9.32 -11.11 4.40
N PRO A 395 -9.95 -12.20 3.95
CA PRO A 395 -10.85 -12.15 2.80
C PRO A 395 -12.09 -11.29 3.09
N ALA A 396 -12.57 -10.59 2.06
CA ALA A 396 -13.78 -9.76 2.14
C ALA A 396 -15.00 -10.56 2.61
N ARG A 397 -15.05 -11.85 2.26
CA ARG A 397 -16.07 -12.82 2.66
C ARG A 397 -15.37 -14.11 3.07
N PRO A 398 -15.17 -14.34 4.37
CA PRO A 398 -14.57 -15.57 4.86
C PRO A 398 -15.39 -16.80 4.43
N GLY A 399 -14.72 -17.77 3.81
CA GLY A 399 -15.33 -19.03 3.35
C GLY A 399 -15.27 -20.14 4.40
N SER A 400 -14.51 -19.92 5.49
CA SER A 400 -14.36 -20.86 6.58
C SER A 400 -14.33 -20.16 7.95
N LYS A 401 -14.62 -20.90 9.02
CA LYS A 401 -14.49 -20.39 10.40
C LYS A 401 -13.06 -19.94 10.70
N LEU A 402 -12.05 -20.59 10.12
CA LEU A 402 -10.64 -20.23 10.29
C LEU A 402 -10.31 -18.87 9.64
N GLU A 403 -10.77 -18.65 8.42
CA GLU A 403 -10.62 -17.35 7.75
C GLU A 403 -11.37 -16.24 8.50
N ALA A 404 -12.58 -16.52 9.01
CA ALA A 404 -13.32 -15.57 9.83
C ALA A 404 -12.52 -15.18 11.09
N ALA A 405 -11.98 -16.17 11.80
CA ALA A 405 -11.19 -15.95 12.99
C ALA A 405 -9.86 -15.18 12.71
N ALA A 406 -9.22 -15.42 11.56
CA ALA A 406 -8.06 -14.66 11.11
C ALA A 406 -8.45 -13.20 10.78
N THR A 407 -9.59 -13.02 10.10
CA THR A 407 -10.13 -11.70 9.73
C THR A 407 -10.47 -10.86 10.97
N ASP A 408 -11.06 -11.46 12.01
CA ASP A 408 -11.39 -10.77 13.27
C ASP A 408 -10.14 -10.21 13.95
N VAL A 409 -9.03 -10.98 13.95
CA VAL A 409 -7.74 -10.48 14.45
C VAL A 409 -7.21 -9.34 13.57
N GLY A 410 -7.33 -9.46 12.26
CA GLY A 410 -6.97 -8.39 11.32
C GLY A 410 -7.74 -7.10 11.57
N ILE A 411 -9.05 -7.19 11.83
CA ILE A 411 -9.90 -6.05 12.16
C ILE A 411 -9.44 -5.40 13.49
N ALA A 412 -9.18 -6.20 14.51
CA ALA A 412 -8.70 -5.68 15.82
C ALA A 412 -7.34 -4.99 15.67
N LEU A 413 -6.39 -5.59 14.93
CA LEU A 413 -5.08 -5.01 14.64
C LEU A 413 -5.20 -3.69 13.86
N ALA A 414 -6.06 -3.65 12.85
CA ALA A 414 -6.28 -2.45 12.05
C ALA A 414 -6.94 -1.31 12.87
N ALA A 415 -7.91 -1.64 13.72
CA ALA A 415 -8.61 -0.65 14.52
C ALA A 415 -7.77 -0.08 15.68
N GLU A 416 -7.01 -0.93 16.36
CA GLU A 416 -6.38 -0.56 17.64
C GLU A 416 -4.86 -0.74 17.67
N GLY A 417 -4.27 -1.51 16.75
CA GLY A 417 -2.86 -1.93 16.78
C GLY A 417 -1.89 -0.78 16.90
N ARG A 418 -2.18 0.38 16.28
CA ARG A 418 -1.33 1.58 16.32
C ARG A 418 -1.05 2.07 17.74
N LYS A 419 -2.00 1.96 18.66
CA LYS A 419 -1.84 2.37 20.07
C LYS A 419 -0.77 1.54 20.80
N TYR A 420 -0.48 0.36 20.26
CA TYR A 420 0.43 -0.64 20.82
C TYR A 420 1.71 -0.80 20.00
N GLY A 421 1.88 0.00 18.93
CA GLY A 421 3.03 -0.08 18.04
C GLY A 421 2.90 -1.16 16.95
N LEU A 422 1.73 -1.79 16.79
CA LEU A 422 1.48 -2.78 15.73
C LEU A 422 1.00 -2.06 14.47
N HIS A 423 1.85 -1.99 13.45
CA HIS A 423 1.60 -1.28 12.21
C HIS A 423 1.41 -2.28 11.07
N LEU A 424 0.45 -2.05 10.17
CA LEU A 424 0.16 -2.94 9.05
C LEU A 424 0.66 -2.35 7.74
N LEU A 425 1.29 -3.19 6.91
CA LEU A 425 1.43 -3.00 5.47
C LEU A 425 0.72 -4.17 4.80
N LEU A 426 -0.42 -3.88 4.20
CA LEU A 426 -1.25 -4.86 3.51
C LEU A 426 -0.98 -4.78 2.02
N ALA A 427 -0.44 -5.82 1.41
CA ALA A 427 -0.26 -5.89 -0.03
C ALA A 427 -1.31 -6.79 -0.66
N SER A 428 -1.94 -6.35 -1.75
CA SER A 428 -2.94 -7.16 -2.47
C SER A 428 -3.03 -6.79 -3.94
N GLN A 429 -3.30 -7.79 -4.77
CA GLN A 429 -3.61 -7.58 -6.19
C GLN A 429 -5.10 -7.22 -6.41
N ARG A 430 -5.95 -7.44 -5.41
CA ARG A 430 -7.40 -7.30 -5.49
C ARG A 430 -7.94 -6.57 -4.27
N PRO A 431 -8.02 -5.22 -4.30
CA PRO A 431 -8.47 -4.44 -3.14
C PRO A 431 -9.87 -4.85 -2.67
N SER A 432 -10.79 -5.10 -3.60
CA SER A 432 -12.16 -5.53 -3.30
C SER A 432 -12.27 -6.93 -2.65
N LYS A 433 -11.18 -7.72 -2.65
CA LYS A 433 -11.14 -9.04 -2.00
C LYS A 433 -10.59 -9.01 -0.57
N VAL A 434 -10.04 -7.90 -0.11
CA VAL A 434 -9.62 -7.71 1.29
C VAL A 434 -10.80 -7.16 2.10
N HIS A 435 -10.92 -7.58 3.35
CA HIS A 435 -12.03 -7.17 4.22
C HIS A 435 -12.07 -5.65 4.41
N ALA A 436 -13.22 -5.03 4.15
CA ALA A 436 -13.39 -3.58 4.13
C ALA A 436 -12.98 -2.89 5.44
N ASN A 437 -13.31 -3.49 6.60
CA ASN A 437 -12.95 -2.93 7.91
C ASN A 437 -11.44 -2.96 8.18
N VAL A 438 -10.66 -3.75 7.44
CA VAL A 438 -9.20 -3.76 7.55
C VAL A 438 -8.60 -2.68 6.64
N VAL A 439 -9.03 -2.62 5.38
CA VAL A 439 -8.49 -1.66 4.40
C VAL A 439 -8.86 -0.21 4.76
N SER A 440 -10.08 0.03 5.25
CA SER A 440 -10.54 1.37 5.63
C SER A 440 -9.77 2.01 6.79
N GLN A 441 -8.98 1.24 7.53
CA GLN A 441 -8.10 1.76 8.58
C GLN A 441 -6.70 2.14 8.07
N CYS A 442 -6.44 1.97 6.78
CA CYS A 442 -5.18 2.38 6.16
C CYS A 442 -5.23 3.86 5.80
N ASP A 443 -4.31 4.65 6.39
CA ASP A 443 -4.15 6.07 6.09
C ASP A 443 -3.20 6.29 4.89
N ASN A 444 -2.36 5.29 4.57
CA ASN A 444 -1.40 5.34 3.46
C ASN A 444 -1.85 4.48 2.29
N LEU A 445 -1.63 4.98 1.09
CA LEU A 445 -1.83 4.27 -0.16
C LEU A 445 -0.52 4.21 -0.95
N ALA A 446 -0.13 3.01 -1.38
CA ALA A 446 0.88 2.78 -2.42
C ALA A 446 0.19 2.05 -3.58
N LEU A 447 -0.12 2.79 -4.65
CA LEU A 447 -0.94 2.29 -5.75
C LEU A 447 -0.12 2.12 -7.02
N LEU A 448 0.01 0.88 -7.48
CA LEU A 448 0.57 0.52 -8.77
C LEU A 448 -0.55 0.41 -9.82
N ARG A 449 -0.23 -0.16 -10.99
CA ARG A 449 -1.23 -0.36 -12.05
C ARG A 449 -2.38 -1.26 -11.60
N VAL A 450 -3.62 -0.74 -11.75
CA VAL A 450 -4.89 -1.45 -11.52
C VAL A 450 -5.82 -1.12 -12.67
N ASN A 451 -6.25 -2.11 -13.46
CA ASN A 451 -7.07 -1.89 -14.65
C ASN A 451 -8.59 -1.97 -14.39
N SER A 452 -8.99 -2.55 -13.26
CA SER A 452 -10.42 -2.70 -12.91
C SER A 452 -11.01 -1.36 -12.52
N VAL A 453 -11.98 -0.86 -13.27
CA VAL A 453 -12.70 0.39 -12.97
C VAL A 453 -13.35 0.32 -11.60
N ALA A 454 -13.97 -0.82 -11.26
CA ALA A 454 -14.62 -1.01 -9.97
C ALA A 454 -13.62 -0.91 -8.79
N ASP A 455 -12.42 -1.51 -8.95
CA ASP A 455 -11.37 -1.43 -7.92
C ASP A 455 -10.82 0.00 -7.79
N VAL A 456 -10.68 0.74 -8.89
CA VAL A 456 -10.27 2.16 -8.88
C VAL A 456 -11.31 3.02 -8.18
N ASP A 457 -12.60 2.82 -8.45
CA ASP A 457 -13.70 3.55 -7.80
C ASP A 457 -13.77 3.23 -6.30
N ASP A 458 -13.54 1.97 -5.91
CA ASP A 458 -13.46 1.55 -4.51
C ASP A 458 -12.29 2.24 -3.80
N LEU A 459 -11.11 2.30 -4.44
CA LEU A 459 -9.95 3.01 -3.90
C LEU A 459 -10.20 4.51 -3.73
N CYS A 460 -10.87 5.17 -4.69
CA CYS A 460 -11.27 6.58 -4.55
C CYS A 460 -12.18 6.81 -3.34
N ARG A 461 -13.09 5.87 -3.05
CA ARG A 461 -14.00 5.96 -1.89
C ARG A 461 -13.27 5.71 -0.56
N ILE A 462 -12.38 4.72 -0.50
CA ILE A 462 -11.63 4.38 0.71
C ILE A 462 -10.60 5.46 1.04
N PHE A 463 -9.84 5.91 0.05
CA PHE A 463 -8.77 6.91 0.21
C PHE A 463 -9.23 8.31 -0.24
N SER A 464 -10.36 8.76 0.30
CA SER A 464 -11.00 10.04 -0.07
C SER A 464 -10.13 11.29 0.18
N HIS A 465 -9.07 11.16 0.96
CA HIS A 465 -8.06 12.21 1.19
C HIS A 465 -7.01 12.32 0.07
N VAL A 466 -6.99 11.37 -0.86
CA VAL A 466 -6.14 11.41 -2.06
C VAL A 466 -6.97 11.93 -3.23
N PRO A 467 -6.46 12.88 -4.02
CA PRO A 467 -7.18 13.39 -5.18
C PRO A 467 -7.63 12.26 -6.11
N PRO A 468 -8.94 12.16 -6.42
CA PRO A 468 -9.46 11.04 -7.20
C PRO A 468 -8.80 10.89 -8.57
N ASP A 469 -8.43 12.01 -9.21
CA ASP A 469 -7.82 11.99 -10.54
C ASP A 469 -6.40 11.39 -10.52
N LEU A 470 -5.67 11.49 -9.40
CA LEU A 470 -4.40 10.78 -9.24
C LEU A 470 -4.59 9.27 -9.15
N ILE A 471 -5.61 8.81 -8.41
CA ILE A 471 -5.96 7.38 -8.30
C ILE A 471 -6.42 6.84 -9.65
N LYS A 472 -7.24 7.59 -10.38
CA LYS A 472 -7.77 7.23 -11.72
C LYS A 472 -6.68 7.09 -12.79
N GLN A 473 -5.46 7.56 -12.55
CA GLN A 473 -4.33 7.33 -13.46
C GLN A 473 -3.76 5.90 -13.37
N ALA A 474 -4.07 5.15 -12.31
CA ALA A 474 -3.51 3.82 -12.08
C ALA A 474 -3.59 2.84 -13.27
N PRO A 475 -4.66 2.82 -14.11
CA PRO A 475 -4.69 1.98 -15.31
C PRO A 475 -3.58 2.30 -16.32
N GLY A 476 -3.13 3.55 -16.35
CA GLY A 476 -2.07 4.03 -17.26
C GLY A 476 -0.65 3.84 -16.73
N PHE A 477 -0.47 3.34 -15.52
CA PHE A 477 0.88 3.18 -14.95
C PHE A 477 1.67 2.09 -15.67
N SER A 478 2.93 2.41 -15.99
CA SER A 478 3.91 1.46 -16.46
C SER A 478 4.42 0.56 -15.33
N LEU A 479 5.18 -0.49 -15.68
CA LEU A 479 5.82 -1.38 -14.71
C LEU A 479 6.67 -0.57 -13.71
N GLY A 480 6.47 -0.79 -12.42
CA GLY A 480 7.22 -0.11 -11.36
C GLY A 480 6.85 1.35 -11.11
N GLN A 481 5.81 1.87 -11.76
CA GLN A 481 5.25 3.17 -11.41
C GLN A 481 4.26 3.04 -10.26
N VAL A 482 4.39 3.93 -9.28
CA VAL A 482 3.63 3.91 -8.01
C VAL A 482 3.17 5.32 -7.65
N LEU A 483 1.92 5.45 -7.22
CA LEU A 483 1.42 6.60 -6.49
C LEU A 483 1.54 6.32 -4.99
N PHE A 484 2.34 7.09 -4.28
CA PHE A 484 2.41 7.10 -2.82
C PHE A 484 1.62 8.28 -2.26
N ALA A 485 0.72 8.01 -1.33
CA ALA A 485 -0.11 9.04 -0.71
C ALA A 485 -0.37 8.73 0.77
N GLY A 486 -0.79 9.76 1.52
CA GLY A 486 -0.98 9.68 2.96
C GLY A 486 0.28 10.08 3.75
N PRO A 487 0.31 9.84 5.06
CA PRO A 487 1.40 10.23 5.95
C PRO A 487 2.81 9.73 5.57
N ILE A 488 2.93 8.69 4.73
CA ILE A 488 4.23 8.22 4.21
C ILE A 488 4.85 9.18 3.19
N ALA A 489 4.07 10.04 2.56
CA ALA A 489 4.55 10.96 1.54
C ALA A 489 4.35 12.41 2.00
N PRO A 490 5.26 13.36 1.67
CA PRO A 490 5.05 14.78 2.00
C PRO A 490 3.83 15.37 1.32
N VAL A 491 3.55 14.96 0.10
CA VAL A 491 2.34 15.15 -0.73
C VAL A 491 2.13 13.88 -1.53
N PRO A 492 0.97 13.65 -2.17
CA PRO A 492 0.83 12.52 -3.09
C PRO A 492 1.92 12.53 -4.17
N LEU A 493 2.75 11.49 -4.23
CA LEU A 493 3.90 11.39 -5.12
C LEU A 493 3.71 10.27 -6.15
N GLN A 494 3.87 10.60 -7.43
CA GLN A 494 4.01 9.59 -8.48
C GLN A 494 5.49 9.33 -8.74
N ALA A 495 5.92 8.08 -8.61
CA ALA A 495 7.33 7.70 -8.70
C ALA A 495 7.53 6.47 -9.57
N SER A 496 8.70 6.39 -10.18
CA SER A 496 9.27 5.14 -10.69
C SER A 496 10.14 4.52 -9.60
N VAL A 497 9.82 3.31 -9.18
CA VAL A 497 10.54 2.60 -8.12
C VAL A 497 11.98 2.34 -8.56
N GLY A 498 12.92 2.55 -7.65
CA GLY A 498 14.34 2.33 -7.85
C GLY A 498 14.71 0.85 -7.91
N ARG A 499 16.01 0.58 -8.01
CA ARG A 499 16.52 -0.79 -8.13
C ARG A 499 16.40 -1.55 -6.82
N ARG A 500 15.84 -2.76 -6.87
CA ARG A 500 15.79 -3.71 -5.77
C ARG A 500 17.18 -4.33 -5.55
N LEU A 501 17.60 -4.42 -4.29
CA LEU A 501 18.90 -4.99 -3.90
C LEU A 501 18.83 -6.50 -3.73
N SER A 502 17.74 -7.02 -3.11
CA SER A 502 17.57 -8.45 -2.87
C SER A 502 17.04 -9.20 -4.09
N PRO A 503 17.38 -10.48 -4.26
CA PRO A 503 16.72 -11.34 -5.23
C PRO A 503 15.23 -11.45 -4.93
N GLU A 504 14.41 -11.61 -5.96
CA GLU A 504 13.04 -12.07 -5.79
C GLU A 504 13.05 -13.58 -5.56
N GLY A 505 12.24 -14.05 -4.60
CA GLY A 505 11.92 -15.45 -4.48
C GLY A 505 10.90 -15.81 -5.56
N GLY A 506 10.68 -17.09 -5.82
CA GLY A 506 9.79 -17.52 -6.89
C GLY A 506 10.49 -17.39 -8.25
N ALA A 507 11.11 -18.47 -8.73
CA ALA A 507 11.68 -18.49 -10.08
C ALA A 507 10.56 -18.35 -11.10
N ASP A 508 10.57 -17.27 -11.87
CA ASP A 508 9.77 -17.20 -13.08
C ASP A 508 10.17 -18.36 -14.00
N VAL A 509 9.18 -19.08 -14.47
CA VAL A 509 9.43 -20.08 -15.51
C VAL A 509 9.91 -19.31 -16.75
N PRO A 510 11.04 -19.70 -17.37
CA PRO A 510 11.52 -19.03 -18.57
C PRO A 510 10.42 -18.94 -19.62
N THR A 511 10.15 -17.75 -20.11
CA THR A 511 9.12 -17.47 -21.13
C THR A 511 9.67 -17.54 -22.55
N ASP A 512 10.90 -17.97 -22.73
CA ASP A 512 11.51 -18.14 -24.05
C ASP A 512 10.98 -19.42 -24.72
N TRP A 513 9.80 -19.29 -25.29
CA TRP A 513 9.05 -20.35 -26.00
C TRP A 513 9.36 -20.31 -27.51
N ALA A 514 10.31 -19.47 -27.96
CA ALA A 514 10.72 -19.46 -29.34
C ALA A 514 11.24 -20.84 -29.71
N ALA A 515 10.67 -21.48 -30.72
CA ALA A 515 11.17 -22.71 -31.28
C ALA A 515 12.63 -22.49 -31.70
N GLN A 516 13.53 -23.32 -31.17
CA GLN A 516 14.92 -23.41 -31.61
C GLN A 516 15.00 -23.96 -33.01
#